data_bc46b4f89a08d9b532794ea2cc7576ae
#
_entry.id   bc46b4f89a08d9b532794ea2cc7576ae
#
_cell.length_a   1.000
_cell.length_b   1.000
_cell.length_c   1.000
_cell.angle_alpha   90.00
_cell.angle_beta   90.00
_cell.angle_gamma   90.00
#
_symmetry.space_group_name_H-M   'P 1'
#
loop_
_entity.id
_entity.type
_entity.pdbx_description
1 polymer ?
#
loop_
_entity_poly.entity_id
_entity_poly.type
_entity_poly.pdbx_seq_one_letter_code
_entity_poly.pdbx_strand_id
1 'polypeptide(L)'
;MDAFFQIIVLLFSLFLGARLGGLGVGYAGGLGVLVLCLFLGLNPGKIPFDVILIIMAVISAISAMQKAGGLDYLVQIAEKILRKHPKQINYLAPSVAYFLTILAGTGHTVFSLIPVIVEVSQSQNIKPKAPLSLAVVSSQVAITASPVSAAVVFMSGILEPLGANYLTLLMVWIPTTFLACMLTAFIMGFTDLKLDSDPHYLKRLKAGKISPPKIKEEKETSKSTKLSLWIFIGGVVAIVFYASAISKNIALISPVVLGRDYAIVSFMLSVATLIVLFCKINANEIAHSSVFKSGMQACVCVLGVAWLGDTFVSNHIDEIKRYASFLIADYPFLLAVALFLASMLLYSQAATSKALIPSVITALGISANHTEHLYIIVASFASVSALFVLPTYPTLLGAIAMDHTGTTKMGRYVFDHAFLIPGVLVVSLSVALGFVVAPLVL
;
A
#
# COMPACT_ATOMS: atom_id res chain seq x y z
N MET A 1 25.60 25.51 2.57
CA MET A 1 25.07 25.72 1.19
C MET A 1 24.78 24.40 0.50
N ASP A 2 25.56 23.38 0.74
CA ASP A 2 25.44 22.10 0.01
C ASP A 2 24.13 21.35 0.29
N ALA A 3 23.69 21.27 1.54
CA ALA A 3 22.43 20.61 1.90
C ALA A 3 21.20 21.23 1.21
N PHE A 4 21.19 22.55 1.01
CA PHE A 4 20.10 23.24 0.32
C PHE A 4 19.99 22.83 -1.16
N PHE A 5 21.14 22.76 -1.88
CA PHE A 5 21.15 22.31 -3.26
C PHE A 5 20.78 20.82 -3.38
N GLN A 6 21.21 20.01 -2.43
CA GLN A 6 20.88 18.57 -2.38
C GLN A 6 19.38 18.34 -2.18
N ILE A 7 18.72 19.14 -1.31
CA ILE A 7 17.27 19.12 -1.15
C ILE A 7 16.56 19.55 -2.45
N ILE A 8 17.07 20.60 -3.12
CA ILE A 8 16.50 21.04 -4.41
C ILE A 8 16.57 19.91 -5.45
N VAL A 9 17.70 19.22 -5.57
CA VAL A 9 17.87 18.09 -6.51
C VAL A 9 16.90 16.97 -6.14
N LEU A 10 16.78 16.61 -4.85
CA LEU A 10 15.84 15.62 -4.37
C LEU A 10 14.39 15.97 -4.79
N LEU A 11 13.94 17.16 -4.42
CA LEU A 11 12.57 17.61 -4.72
C LEU A 11 12.31 17.77 -6.22
N PHE A 12 13.28 18.28 -6.97
CA PHE A 12 13.18 18.40 -8.42
C PHE A 12 13.08 17.03 -9.10
N SER A 13 13.87 16.05 -8.67
CA SER A 13 13.80 14.68 -9.20
C SER A 13 12.43 14.03 -8.92
N LEU A 14 11.88 14.22 -7.72
CA LEU A 14 10.54 13.75 -7.36
C LEU A 14 9.46 14.44 -8.21
N PHE A 15 9.57 15.76 -8.39
CA PHE A 15 8.67 16.54 -9.25
C PHE A 15 8.73 16.08 -10.71
N LEU A 16 9.95 15.91 -11.24
CA LEU A 16 10.16 15.39 -12.61
C LEU A 16 9.55 14.00 -12.77
N GLY A 17 9.79 13.11 -11.79
CA GLY A 17 9.19 11.79 -11.77
C GLY A 17 7.65 11.83 -11.80
N ALA A 18 7.05 12.69 -10.99
CA ALA A 18 5.60 12.89 -10.96
C ALA A 18 5.06 13.40 -12.32
N ARG A 19 5.81 14.28 -12.99
CA ARG A 19 5.44 14.80 -14.33
C ARG A 19 5.55 13.76 -15.43
N LEU A 20 6.56 12.90 -15.37
CA LEU A 20 6.76 11.81 -16.36
C LEU A 20 5.73 10.69 -16.14
N GLY A 21 5.37 10.41 -14.87
CA GLY A 21 4.45 9.34 -14.51
C GLY A 21 4.99 7.94 -14.78
N GLY A 22 4.27 6.93 -14.32
CA GLY A 22 4.60 5.52 -14.60
C GLY A 22 6.05 5.16 -14.22
N LEU A 23 6.78 4.55 -15.12
CA LEU A 23 8.21 4.21 -14.96
C LEU A 23 9.11 5.44 -14.80
N GLY A 24 8.67 6.60 -15.31
CA GLY A 24 9.41 7.85 -15.25
C GLY A 24 9.73 8.32 -13.84
N VAL A 25 8.94 7.90 -12.85
CA VAL A 25 9.20 8.15 -11.41
C VAL A 25 10.53 7.51 -11.00
N GLY A 26 10.74 6.24 -11.36
CA GLY A 26 12.00 5.54 -11.08
C GLY A 26 13.20 6.10 -11.86
N TYR A 27 12.98 6.46 -13.12
CA TYR A 27 14.05 7.04 -13.97
C TYR A 27 14.52 8.38 -13.41
N ALA A 28 13.59 9.26 -13.02
CA ALA A 28 13.92 10.54 -12.41
C ALA A 28 14.65 10.35 -11.06
N GLY A 29 14.28 9.33 -10.28
CA GLY A 29 15.00 8.95 -9.07
C GLY A 29 16.46 8.58 -9.34
N GLY A 30 16.71 7.71 -10.34
CA GLY A 30 18.06 7.35 -10.76
C GLY A 30 18.89 8.55 -11.26
N LEU A 31 18.26 9.45 -12.03
CA LEU A 31 18.89 10.71 -12.46
C LEU A 31 19.28 11.57 -11.24
N GLY A 32 18.38 11.67 -10.25
CA GLY A 32 18.65 12.41 -9.00
C GLY A 32 19.83 11.85 -8.22
N VAL A 33 19.93 10.52 -8.10
CA VAL A 33 21.11 9.87 -7.49
C VAL A 33 22.39 10.24 -8.24
N LEU A 34 22.38 10.17 -9.57
CA LEU A 34 23.54 10.53 -10.39
C LEU A 34 23.99 11.98 -10.11
N VAL A 35 23.04 12.92 -10.08
CA VAL A 35 23.34 14.33 -9.80
C VAL A 35 23.87 14.51 -8.36
N LEU A 36 23.23 13.89 -7.37
CA LEU A 36 23.67 13.98 -5.97
C LEU A 36 25.08 13.43 -5.79
N CYS A 37 25.42 12.29 -6.45
CA CYS A 37 26.72 11.64 -6.27
C CYS A 37 27.83 12.31 -7.08
N LEU A 38 27.62 12.54 -8.38
CA LEU A 38 28.69 13.02 -9.28
C LEU A 38 28.92 14.52 -9.20
N PHE A 39 27.87 15.30 -8.94
CA PHE A 39 27.99 16.79 -8.96
C PHE A 39 27.98 17.39 -7.57
N LEU A 40 27.32 16.73 -6.60
CA LEU A 40 27.22 17.24 -5.23
C LEU A 40 28.01 16.39 -4.19
N GLY A 41 28.76 15.38 -4.67
CA GLY A 41 29.73 14.64 -3.87
C GLY A 41 29.16 13.73 -2.77
N LEU A 42 27.85 13.37 -2.81
CA LEU A 42 27.25 12.46 -1.86
C LEU A 42 27.70 11.02 -2.15
N ASN A 43 27.89 10.24 -1.08
CA ASN A 43 28.06 8.80 -1.23
C ASN A 43 26.72 8.15 -1.65
N PRO A 44 26.72 7.20 -2.61
CA PRO A 44 25.50 6.53 -3.00
C PRO A 44 24.93 5.72 -1.84
N GLY A 45 23.64 5.85 -1.60
CA GLY A 45 22.90 5.06 -0.61
C GLY A 45 22.72 3.61 -1.07
N LYS A 46 22.05 2.82 -0.24
CA LYS A 46 21.77 1.41 -0.52
C LYS A 46 20.56 1.25 -1.41
N ILE A 47 20.70 0.43 -2.44
CA ILE A 47 19.55 -0.02 -3.24
C ILE A 47 18.77 -1.06 -2.44
N PRO A 48 17.43 -0.93 -2.32
CA PRO A 48 16.60 -1.85 -1.53
C PRO A 48 16.31 -3.16 -2.30
N PHE A 49 17.35 -3.95 -2.62
CA PHE A 49 17.20 -5.17 -3.42
C PHE A 49 16.25 -6.19 -2.80
N ASP A 50 16.31 -6.39 -1.50
CA ASP A 50 15.44 -7.31 -0.75
C ASP A 50 13.95 -6.95 -0.91
N VAL A 51 13.59 -5.66 -0.82
CA VAL A 51 12.22 -5.22 -1.08
C VAL A 51 11.81 -5.49 -2.53
N ILE A 52 12.69 -5.17 -3.47
CA ILE A 52 12.41 -5.37 -4.90
C ILE A 52 12.19 -6.87 -5.17
N LEU A 53 13.03 -7.75 -4.63
CA LEU A 53 12.90 -9.20 -4.80
C LEU A 53 11.59 -9.74 -4.20
N ILE A 54 11.21 -9.27 -3.00
CA ILE A 54 9.92 -9.64 -2.39
C ILE A 54 8.76 -9.18 -3.27
N ILE A 55 8.77 -7.92 -3.73
CA ILE A 55 7.72 -7.40 -4.61
C ILE A 55 7.65 -8.24 -5.88
N MET A 56 8.76 -8.56 -6.52
CA MET A 56 8.80 -9.37 -7.74
C MET A 56 8.22 -10.77 -7.53
N ALA A 57 8.57 -11.44 -6.42
CA ALA A 57 8.08 -12.78 -6.11
C ALA A 57 6.56 -12.78 -5.82
N VAL A 58 6.08 -11.85 -5.01
CA VAL A 58 4.65 -11.70 -4.70
C VAL A 58 3.84 -11.39 -5.95
N ILE A 59 4.32 -10.45 -6.77
CA ILE A 59 3.67 -10.09 -8.04
C ILE A 59 3.63 -11.29 -9.00
N SER A 60 4.69 -12.09 -9.06
CA SER A 60 4.73 -13.29 -9.90
C SER A 60 3.62 -14.28 -9.50
N ALA A 61 3.44 -14.52 -8.19
CA ALA A 61 2.38 -15.39 -7.68
C ALA A 61 0.98 -14.84 -7.98
N ILE A 62 0.75 -13.55 -7.74
CA ILE A 62 -0.56 -12.92 -8.00
C ILE A 62 -0.84 -12.89 -9.51
N SER A 63 0.17 -12.66 -10.33
CA SER A 63 0.02 -12.65 -11.80
C SER A 63 -0.28 -14.04 -12.35
N ALA A 64 0.31 -15.08 -11.79
CA ALA A 64 -0.05 -16.46 -12.10
C ALA A 64 -1.51 -16.75 -11.70
N MET A 65 -1.94 -16.33 -10.50
CA MET A 65 -3.33 -16.43 -10.05
C MET A 65 -4.27 -15.63 -10.97
N GLN A 66 -3.88 -14.43 -11.38
CA GLN A 66 -4.66 -13.62 -12.34
C GLN A 66 -4.82 -14.33 -13.68
N LYS A 67 -3.74 -14.90 -14.23
CA LYS A 67 -3.78 -15.63 -15.49
C LYS A 67 -4.65 -16.88 -15.41
N ALA A 68 -4.67 -17.56 -14.26
CA ALA A 68 -5.56 -18.68 -14.00
C ALA A 68 -7.02 -18.27 -13.72
N GLY A 69 -7.31 -16.98 -13.67
CA GLY A 69 -8.65 -16.42 -13.38
C GLY A 69 -8.98 -16.28 -11.89
N GLY A 70 -8.07 -16.67 -10.97
CA GLY A 70 -8.33 -16.63 -9.53
C GLY A 70 -8.57 -15.23 -8.99
N LEU A 71 -7.88 -14.22 -9.55
CA LEU A 71 -8.13 -12.83 -9.19
C LEU A 71 -9.53 -12.38 -9.65
N ASP A 72 -9.95 -12.79 -10.86
CA ASP A 72 -11.30 -12.48 -11.36
C ASP A 72 -12.37 -13.15 -10.48
N TYR A 73 -12.10 -14.34 -9.95
CA TYR A 73 -12.99 -15.01 -9.02
C TYR A 73 -13.07 -14.29 -7.67
N LEU A 74 -11.97 -13.80 -7.13
CA LEU A 74 -11.99 -12.93 -5.94
C LEU A 74 -12.83 -11.68 -6.18
N VAL A 75 -12.68 -11.06 -7.35
CA VAL A 75 -13.48 -9.90 -7.75
C VAL A 75 -14.96 -10.26 -7.88
N GLN A 76 -15.30 -11.43 -8.43
CA GLN A 76 -16.69 -11.90 -8.49
C GLN A 76 -17.30 -12.10 -7.10
N ILE A 77 -16.53 -12.67 -6.14
CA ILE A 77 -16.99 -12.79 -4.75
C ILE A 77 -17.23 -11.39 -4.16
N ALA A 78 -16.29 -10.48 -4.37
CA ALA A 78 -16.39 -9.10 -3.94
C ALA A 78 -17.62 -8.41 -4.55
N GLU A 79 -17.82 -8.56 -5.87
CA GLU A 79 -18.97 -8.05 -6.61
C GLU A 79 -20.30 -8.59 -6.07
N LYS A 80 -20.39 -9.90 -5.79
CA LYS A 80 -21.57 -10.50 -5.16
C LYS A 80 -21.88 -9.87 -3.80
N ILE A 81 -20.86 -9.64 -2.96
CA ILE A 81 -21.01 -8.98 -1.67
C ILE A 81 -21.54 -7.56 -1.85
N LEU A 82 -20.92 -6.78 -2.75
CA LEU A 82 -21.31 -5.40 -3.02
C LEU A 82 -22.74 -5.30 -3.57
N ARG A 83 -23.11 -6.19 -4.51
CA ARG A 83 -24.45 -6.22 -5.13
C ARG A 83 -25.53 -6.74 -4.17
N LYS A 84 -25.17 -7.64 -3.23
CA LYS A 84 -26.12 -8.16 -2.25
C LYS A 84 -26.59 -7.10 -1.24
N HIS A 85 -25.72 -6.16 -0.90
CA HIS A 85 -25.98 -5.11 0.07
C HIS A 85 -25.61 -3.72 -0.48
N PRO A 86 -26.21 -3.30 -1.59
CA PRO A 86 -25.77 -2.13 -2.35
C PRO A 86 -25.94 -0.81 -1.58
N LYS A 87 -26.92 -0.72 -0.67
CA LYS A 87 -27.11 0.45 0.22
C LYS A 87 -25.94 0.66 1.19
N GLN A 88 -25.16 -0.41 1.46
CA GLN A 88 -24.02 -0.36 2.37
C GLN A 88 -22.69 -0.20 1.62
N ILE A 89 -22.73 0.21 0.35
CA ILE A 89 -21.55 0.33 -0.52
C ILE A 89 -20.43 1.17 0.12
N ASN A 90 -20.80 2.19 0.91
CA ASN A 90 -19.85 3.08 1.58
C ASN A 90 -18.98 2.37 2.63
N TYR A 91 -19.47 1.25 3.20
CA TYR A 91 -18.73 0.40 4.13
C TYR A 91 -18.12 -0.82 3.45
N LEU A 92 -18.87 -1.42 2.53
CA LEU A 92 -18.45 -2.65 1.86
C LEU A 92 -17.32 -2.42 0.87
N ALA A 93 -17.33 -1.30 0.13
CA ALA A 93 -16.27 -1.01 -0.83
C ALA A 93 -14.88 -0.90 -0.17
N PRO A 94 -14.68 -0.08 0.89
CA PRO A 94 -13.40 -0.05 1.58
C PRO A 94 -13.06 -1.38 2.29
N SER A 95 -14.04 -2.10 2.85
CA SER A 95 -13.79 -3.40 3.48
C SER A 95 -13.26 -4.42 2.49
N VAL A 96 -13.92 -4.56 1.35
CA VAL A 96 -13.51 -5.50 0.32
C VAL A 96 -12.14 -5.12 -0.27
N ALA A 97 -11.91 -3.84 -0.56
CA ALA A 97 -10.62 -3.36 -1.03
C ALA A 97 -9.49 -3.61 -0.01
N TYR A 98 -9.78 -3.41 1.28
CA TYR A 98 -8.87 -3.68 2.39
C TYR A 98 -8.46 -5.16 2.45
N PHE A 99 -9.43 -6.08 2.48
CA PHE A 99 -9.13 -7.51 2.56
C PHE A 99 -8.46 -8.06 1.29
N LEU A 100 -8.86 -7.59 0.11
CA LEU A 100 -8.14 -7.95 -1.12
C LEU A 100 -6.68 -7.51 -1.07
N THR A 101 -6.41 -6.33 -0.55
CA THR A 101 -5.04 -5.82 -0.41
C THR A 101 -4.25 -6.58 0.65
N ILE A 102 -4.85 -6.93 1.78
CA ILE A 102 -4.18 -7.78 2.79
C ILE A 102 -3.72 -9.11 2.16
N LEU A 103 -4.58 -9.76 1.39
CA LEU A 103 -4.25 -11.01 0.74
C LEU A 103 -3.20 -10.84 -0.35
N ALA A 104 -3.31 -9.79 -1.15
CA ALA A 104 -2.43 -9.57 -2.29
C ALA A 104 -1.10 -8.86 -1.97
N GLY A 105 -0.96 -8.24 -0.79
CA GLY A 105 0.22 -7.45 -0.43
C GLY A 105 0.43 -6.18 -1.26
N THR A 106 -0.53 -5.79 -2.09
CA THR A 106 -0.46 -4.61 -2.96
C THR A 106 -1.81 -3.92 -3.12
N GLY A 107 -1.81 -2.58 -3.06
CA GLY A 107 -3.02 -1.76 -3.23
C GLY A 107 -3.55 -1.70 -4.67
N HIS A 108 -2.81 -2.23 -5.64
CA HIS A 108 -3.25 -2.22 -7.05
C HIS A 108 -4.45 -3.14 -7.31
N THR A 109 -4.78 -4.05 -6.42
CA THR A 109 -5.98 -4.90 -6.50
C THR A 109 -7.28 -4.09 -6.55
N VAL A 110 -7.29 -2.88 -6.03
CA VAL A 110 -8.47 -1.99 -6.07
C VAL A 110 -8.91 -1.66 -7.50
N PHE A 111 -7.99 -1.66 -8.49
CA PHE A 111 -8.35 -1.41 -9.90
C PHE A 111 -9.46 -2.34 -10.41
N SER A 112 -9.48 -3.58 -9.96
CA SER A 112 -10.50 -4.56 -10.34
C SER A 112 -11.88 -4.25 -9.76
N LEU A 113 -11.92 -3.54 -8.63
CA LEU A 113 -13.15 -3.17 -7.93
C LEU A 113 -13.75 -1.84 -8.40
N ILE A 114 -12.92 -0.93 -8.93
CA ILE A 114 -13.36 0.41 -9.31
C ILE A 114 -14.62 0.40 -10.20
N PRO A 115 -14.68 -0.36 -11.31
CA PRO A 115 -15.87 -0.37 -12.16
C PRO A 115 -17.13 -0.87 -11.43
N VAL A 116 -16.96 -1.88 -10.57
CA VAL A 116 -18.07 -2.46 -9.80
C VAL A 116 -18.58 -1.46 -8.75
N ILE A 117 -17.69 -0.78 -8.04
CA ILE A 117 -18.06 0.24 -7.05
C ILE A 117 -18.82 1.37 -7.72
N VAL A 118 -18.37 1.84 -8.89
CA VAL A 118 -19.03 2.91 -9.64
C VAL A 118 -20.43 2.45 -10.09
N GLU A 119 -20.55 1.27 -10.66
CA GLU A 119 -21.82 0.71 -11.15
C GLU A 119 -22.84 0.49 -10.02
N VAL A 120 -22.42 -0.15 -8.92
CA VAL A 120 -23.30 -0.40 -7.77
C VAL A 120 -23.72 0.92 -7.11
N SER A 121 -22.81 1.87 -6.97
CA SER A 121 -23.14 3.21 -6.45
C SER A 121 -24.17 3.92 -7.33
N GLN A 122 -23.96 3.91 -8.64
CA GLN A 122 -24.89 4.51 -9.60
C GLN A 122 -26.27 3.86 -9.54
N SER A 123 -26.36 2.53 -9.43
CA SER A 123 -27.64 1.80 -9.35
C SER A 123 -28.45 2.14 -8.10
N GLN A 124 -27.81 2.63 -7.06
CA GLN A 124 -28.44 3.03 -5.78
C GLN A 124 -28.57 4.54 -5.62
N ASN A 125 -28.33 5.30 -6.69
CA ASN A 125 -28.32 6.77 -6.63
C ASN A 125 -27.34 7.34 -5.59
N ILE A 126 -26.21 6.64 -5.38
CA ILE A 126 -25.14 7.07 -4.48
C ILE A 126 -23.98 7.66 -5.30
N LYS A 127 -23.42 8.79 -4.88
CA LYS A 127 -22.22 9.36 -5.50
C LYS A 127 -21.04 8.40 -5.36
N PRO A 128 -20.41 7.89 -6.42
CA PRO A 128 -19.24 7.03 -6.35
C PRO A 128 -18.06 7.65 -5.59
N LYS A 129 -17.97 8.97 -5.52
CA LYS A 129 -16.90 9.73 -4.86
C LYS A 129 -16.53 9.16 -3.47
N ALA A 130 -17.51 8.93 -2.59
CA ALA A 130 -17.21 8.48 -1.22
C ALA A 130 -16.78 7.01 -1.17
N PRO A 131 -17.58 6.01 -1.64
CA PRO A 131 -17.17 4.62 -1.57
C PRO A 131 -15.92 4.32 -2.38
N LEU A 132 -15.70 5.01 -3.51
CA LEU A 132 -14.52 4.83 -4.35
C LEU A 132 -13.26 5.40 -3.72
N SER A 133 -13.32 6.62 -3.18
CA SER A 133 -12.16 7.20 -2.49
C SER A 133 -11.79 6.41 -1.24
N LEU A 134 -12.78 5.97 -0.47
CA LEU A 134 -12.57 5.09 0.68
C LEU A 134 -11.93 3.76 0.28
N ALA A 135 -12.40 3.11 -0.78
CA ALA A 135 -11.82 1.86 -1.26
C ALA A 135 -10.36 2.03 -1.68
N VAL A 136 -10.03 3.10 -2.42
CA VAL A 136 -8.66 3.40 -2.84
C VAL A 136 -7.77 3.68 -1.63
N VAL A 137 -8.20 4.50 -0.69
CA VAL A 137 -7.43 4.81 0.51
C VAL A 137 -7.25 3.57 1.40
N SER A 138 -8.33 2.80 1.62
CA SER A 138 -8.26 1.57 2.40
C SER A 138 -7.28 0.56 1.78
N SER A 139 -7.21 0.47 0.45
CA SER A 139 -6.24 -0.38 -0.22
C SER A 139 -4.79 0.08 0.01
N GLN A 140 -4.54 1.39 0.16
CA GLN A 140 -3.20 1.88 0.47
C GLN A 140 -2.81 1.60 1.93
N VAL A 141 -3.71 1.85 2.86
CA VAL A 141 -3.44 1.64 4.29
C VAL A 141 -3.34 0.15 4.62
N ALA A 142 -4.14 -0.72 3.97
CA ALA A 142 -4.08 -2.17 4.15
C ALA A 142 -2.70 -2.79 3.81
N ILE A 143 -1.86 -2.11 3.02
CA ILE A 143 -0.48 -2.57 2.77
C ILE A 143 0.32 -2.62 4.07
N THR A 144 0.09 -1.69 5.01
CA THR A 144 0.78 -1.68 6.31
C THR A 144 0.23 -2.72 7.30
N ALA A 145 -0.81 -3.44 6.92
CA ALA A 145 -1.41 -4.54 7.68
C ALA A 145 -1.30 -5.90 6.95
N SER A 146 -0.78 -5.92 5.71
CA SER A 146 -0.70 -7.14 4.92
C SER A 146 0.52 -7.99 5.30
N PRO A 147 0.31 -9.25 5.70
CA PRO A 147 1.40 -10.15 6.11
C PRO A 147 2.41 -10.45 4.99
N VAL A 148 2.04 -10.24 3.73
CA VAL A 148 2.90 -10.51 2.57
C VAL A 148 3.44 -9.23 1.92
N SER A 149 3.13 -8.06 2.46
CA SER A 149 3.65 -6.81 1.92
C SER A 149 5.12 -6.60 2.30
N ALA A 150 5.89 -6.03 1.38
CA ALA A 150 7.29 -5.71 1.62
C ALA A 150 7.50 -4.72 2.80
N ALA A 151 6.51 -3.85 3.06
CA ALA A 151 6.57 -2.91 4.17
C ALA A 151 6.45 -3.60 5.53
N VAL A 152 5.46 -4.49 5.70
CA VAL A 152 5.25 -5.26 6.94
C VAL A 152 6.40 -6.23 7.18
N VAL A 153 6.88 -6.89 6.13
CA VAL A 153 8.02 -7.82 6.21
C VAL A 153 9.28 -7.09 6.69
N PHE A 154 9.59 -5.95 6.10
CA PHE A 154 10.71 -5.13 6.54
C PHE A 154 10.55 -4.68 8.01
N MET A 155 9.39 -4.12 8.35
CA MET A 155 9.14 -3.65 9.72
C MET A 155 9.25 -4.78 10.75
N SER A 156 8.66 -5.94 10.46
CA SER A 156 8.79 -7.09 11.36
C SER A 156 10.24 -7.57 11.49
N GLY A 157 11.01 -7.56 10.40
CA GLY A 157 12.42 -7.96 10.41
C GLY A 157 13.28 -7.11 11.34
N ILE A 158 13.03 -5.80 11.42
CA ILE A 158 13.81 -4.89 12.28
C ILE A 158 13.24 -4.76 13.70
N LEU A 159 11.94 -4.96 13.91
CA LEU A 159 11.30 -4.80 15.22
C LEU A 159 11.33 -6.11 16.04
N GLU A 160 11.40 -7.27 15.40
CA GLU A 160 11.47 -8.55 16.11
C GLU A 160 12.72 -8.71 17.00
N PRO A 161 13.94 -8.33 16.55
CA PRO A 161 15.10 -8.32 17.43
C PRO A 161 14.97 -7.39 18.64
N LEU A 162 14.03 -6.43 18.57
CA LEU A 162 13.73 -5.45 19.60
C LEU A 162 12.56 -5.88 20.50
N GLY A 163 12.03 -7.10 20.34
CA GLY A 163 11.00 -7.69 21.22
C GLY A 163 9.60 -7.75 20.64
N ALA A 164 9.29 -7.09 19.53
CA ALA A 164 7.97 -7.15 18.90
C ALA A 164 7.89 -8.30 17.89
N ASN A 165 7.21 -9.38 18.25
CA ASN A 165 7.08 -10.52 17.33
C ASN A 165 6.09 -10.21 16.17
N TYR A 166 6.21 -11.00 15.09
CA TYR A 166 5.42 -10.81 13.87
C TYR A 166 3.90 -10.82 14.09
N LEU A 167 3.41 -11.80 14.86
CA LEU A 167 1.98 -11.89 15.15
C LEU A 167 1.48 -10.72 15.99
N THR A 168 2.25 -10.30 16.99
CA THR A 168 1.96 -9.14 17.82
C THR A 168 1.81 -7.88 16.97
N LEU A 169 2.73 -7.66 16.02
CA LEU A 169 2.66 -6.54 15.09
C LEU A 169 1.38 -6.58 14.24
N LEU A 170 1.04 -7.75 13.68
CA LEU A 170 -0.19 -7.91 12.90
C LEU A 170 -1.45 -7.72 13.75
N MET A 171 -1.44 -8.15 15.01
CA MET A 171 -2.55 -7.92 15.96
C MET A 171 -2.76 -6.44 16.29
N VAL A 172 -1.74 -5.60 16.16
CA VAL A 172 -1.88 -4.14 16.27
C VAL A 172 -2.35 -3.56 14.94
N TRP A 173 -1.63 -3.83 13.85
CA TRP A 173 -1.83 -3.13 12.58
C TRP A 173 -3.16 -3.47 11.89
N ILE A 174 -3.58 -4.75 11.88
CA ILE A 174 -4.82 -5.15 11.20
C ILE A 174 -6.05 -4.49 11.85
N PRO A 175 -6.30 -4.62 13.17
CA PRO A 175 -7.50 -4.05 13.77
C PRO A 175 -7.51 -2.52 13.73
N THR A 176 -6.38 -1.86 14.01
CA THR A 176 -6.32 -0.40 14.07
C THR A 176 -6.57 0.24 12.72
N THR A 177 -5.95 -0.28 11.65
CA THR A 177 -6.13 0.25 10.30
C THR A 177 -7.51 -0.10 9.73
N PHE A 178 -8.03 -1.30 9.97
CA PHE A 178 -9.37 -1.67 9.53
C PHE A 178 -10.45 -0.84 10.23
N LEU A 179 -10.37 -0.70 11.56
CA LEU A 179 -11.31 0.12 12.32
C LEU A 179 -11.27 1.58 11.88
N ALA A 180 -10.09 2.13 11.62
CA ALA A 180 -9.94 3.48 11.08
C ALA A 180 -10.63 3.65 9.72
N CYS A 181 -10.52 2.66 8.82
CA CYS A 181 -11.26 2.66 7.55
C CYS A 181 -12.78 2.68 7.79
N MET A 182 -13.28 1.89 8.74
CA MET A 182 -14.71 1.82 9.03
C MET A 182 -15.24 3.09 9.72
N LEU A 183 -14.48 3.66 10.65
CA LEU A 183 -14.81 4.95 11.27
C LEU A 183 -14.82 6.08 10.22
N THR A 184 -13.85 6.10 9.32
CA THR A 184 -13.86 7.08 8.23
C THR A 184 -15.05 6.89 7.30
N ALA A 185 -15.41 5.64 6.98
CA ALA A 185 -16.61 5.36 6.18
C ALA A 185 -17.89 5.85 6.88
N PHE A 186 -17.97 5.71 8.20
CA PHE A 186 -19.05 6.25 9.00
C PHE A 186 -19.10 7.79 8.93
N ILE A 187 -17.97 8.47 9.14
CA ILE A 187 -17.88 9.94 9.05
C ILE A 187 -18.27 10.44 7.66
N MET A 188 -17.77 9.77 6.62
CA MET A 188 -18.11 10.13 5.22
C MET A 188 -19.58 9.85 4.88
N GLY A 189 -20.25 8.98 5.64
CA GLY A 189 -21.68 8.69 5.50
C GLY A 189 -22.58 9.88 5.81
N PHE A 190 -22.09 10.88 6.56
CA PHE A 190 -22.82 12.13 6.85
C PHE A 190 -22.73 13.17 5.73
N THR A 191 -21.91 12.91 4.70
CA THR A 191 -21.84 13.82 3.54
C THR A 191 -23.01 13.58 2.58
N ASP A 192 -23.32 14.55 1.70
CA ASP A 192 -24.34 14.35 0.65
C ASP A 192 -23.89 13.28 -0.34
N LEU A 193 -24.53 12.11 -0.26
CA LEU A 193 -24.24 10.95 -1.08
C LEU A 193 -25.19 10.80 -2.29
N LYS A 194 -26.20 11.68 -2.47
CA LYS A 194 -27.17 11.55 -3.57
C LYS A 194 -26.56 11.93 -4.91
N LEU A 195 -26.61 11.00 -5.86
CA LEU A 195 -26.00 11.18 -7.18
C LEU A 195 -26.80 12.13 -8.06
N ASP A 196 -28.13 12.07 -8.00
CA ASP A 196 -29.04 12.91 -8.79
C ASP A 196 -28.99 14.40 -8.43
N SER A 197 -28.41 14.75 -7.27
CA SER A 197 -28.16 16.13 -6.87
C SER A 197 -26.82 16.70 -7.36
N ASP A 198 -25.96 15.87 -7.96
CA ASP A 198 -24.61 16.29 -8.35
C ASP A 198 -24.59 17.03 -9.71
N PRO A 199 -24.15 18.31 -9.76
CA PRO A 199 -24.16 19.09 -11.00
C PRO A 199 -23.27 18.50 -12.10
N HIS A 200 -22.15 17.85 -11.75
CA HIS A 200 -21.25 17.24 -12.73
C HIS A 200 -21.85 15.99 -13.34
N TYR A 201 -22.50 15.16 -12.53
CA TYR A 201 -23.24 14.01 -13.02
C TYR A 201 -24.35 14.43 -13.95
N LEU A 202 -25.20 15.40 -13.55
CA LEU A 202 -26.31 15.89 -14.35
C LEU A 202 -25.85 16.47 -15.70
N LYS A 203 -24.73 17.22 -15.71
CA LYS A 203 -24.14 17.76 -16.95
C LYS A 203 -23.69 16.63 -17.88
N ARG A 204 -23.05 15.57 -17.35
CA ARG A 204 -22.60 14.41 -18.14
C ARG A 204 -23.77 13.57 -18.64
N LEU A 205 -24.80 13.40 -17.82
CA LEU A 205 -26.04 12.69 -18.20
C LEU A 205 -26.74 13.40 -19.37
N LYS A 206 -26.94 14.73 -19.28
CA LYS A 206 -27.51 15.55 -20.35
C LYS A 206 -26.67 15.52 -21.64
N ALA A 207 -25.36 15.38 -21.52
CA ALA A 207 -24.46 15.29 -22.66
C ALA A 207 -24.38 13.88 -23.27
N GLY A 208 -25.16 12.90 -22.80
CA GLY A 208 -25.15 11.51 -23.29
C GLY A 208 -23.84 10.76 -23.03
N LYS A 209 -23.01 11.22 -22.08
CA LYS A 209 -21.68 10.65 -21.76
C LYS A 209 -21.75 9.54 -20.72
N ILE A 210 -22.93 9.26 -20.17
CA ILE A 210 -23.12 8.24 -19.13
C ILE A 210 -23.94 7.10 -19.72
N SER A 211 -23.33 5.93 -19.77
CA SER A 211 -24.03 4.69 -20.13
C SER A 211 -24.80 4.14 -18.93
N PRO A 212 -26.00 3.56 -19.13
CA PRO A 212 -26.67 2.83 -18.07
C PRO A 212 -25.79 1.66 -17.58
N PRO A 213 -25.89 1.27 -16.29
CA PRO A 213 -25.13 0.16 -15.75
C PRO A 213 -25.36 -1.10 -16.58
N LYS A 214 -24.28 -1.69 -17.09
CA LYS A 214 -24.35 -2.97 -17.81
C LYS A 214 -24.28 -4.08 -16.78
N ILE A 215 -25.35 -4.83 -16.60
CA ILE A 215 -25.35 -6.08 -15.84
C ILE A 215 -24.42 -7.05 -16.60
N LYS A 216 -23.22 -7.28 -16.08
CA LYS A 216 -22.34 -8.32 -16.62
C LYS A 216 -22.94 -9.68 -16.27
N GLU A 217 -23.06 -10.53 -17.27
CA GLU A 217 -23.40 -11.94 -17.07
C GLU A 217 -22.33 -12.61 -16.17
N GLU A 218 -22.79 -13.41 -15.22
CA GLU A 218 -21.90 -14.21 -14.37
C GLU A 218 -21.10 -15.16 -15.26
N LYS A 219 -19.78 -14.96 -15.33
CA LYS A 219 -18.90 -15.93 -15.98
C LYS A 219 -18.85 -17.21 -15.14
N GLU A 220 -19.13 -18.34 -15.77
CA GLU A 220 -18.93 -19.63 -15.13
C GLU A 220 -17.49 -19.77 -14.65
N THR A 221 -17.34 -20.07 -13.36
CA THR A 221 -16.04 -20.20 -12.72
C THR A 221 -15.53 -21.61 -12.88
N SER A 222 -14.42 -21.80 -13.59
CA SER A 222 -13.79 -23.10 -13.78
C SER A 222 -13.22 -23.65 -12.44
N LYS A 223 -13.05 -24.96 -12.37
CA LYS A 223 -12.37 -25.61 -11.21
C LYS A 223 -10.93 -25.09 -11.04
N SER A 224 -10.24 -24.86 -12.15
CA SER A 224 -8.89 -24.31 -12.21
C SER A 224 -8.80 -22.91 -11.58
N THR A 225 -9.77 -22.07 -11.87
CA THR A 225 -9.88 -20.69 -11.29
C THR A 225 -9.98 -20.72 -9.76
N LYS A 226 -10.86 -21.57 -9.22
CA LYS A 226 -11.00 -21.72 -7.77
C LYS A 226 -9.73 -22.32 -7.14
N LEU A 227 -9.12 -23.28 -7.81
CA LEU A 227 -7.89 -23.94 -7.34
C LEU A 227 -6.73 -22.94 -7.24
N SER A 228 -6.56 -22.05 -8.23
CA SER A 228 -5.50 -21.02 -8.19
C SER A 228 -5.65 -20.07 -7.00
N LEU A 229 -6.88 -19.70 -6.66
CA LEU A 229 -7.17 -18.88 -5.48
C LEU A 229 -6.80 -19.64 -4.18
N TRP A 230 -7.22 -20.90 -4.04
CA TRP A 230 -6.93 -21.67 -2.83
C TRP A 230 -5.44 -21.98 -2.67
N ILE A 231 -4.70 -22.23 -3.76
CA ILE A 231 -3.23 -22.36 -3.74
C ILE A 231 -2.60 -21.06 -3.23
N PHE A 232 -3.08 -19.91 -3.74
CA PHE A 232 -2.55 -18.62 -3.32
C PHE A 232 -2.83 -18.33 -1.84
N ILE A 233 -4.07 -18.48 -1.38
CA ILE A 233 -4.44 -18.30 0.04
C ILE A 233 -3.65 -19.27 0.93
N GLY A 234 -3.55 -20.54 0.54
CA GLY A 234 -2.73 -21.54 1.26
C GLY A 234 -1.27 -21.11 1.38
N GLY A 235 -0.70 -20.56 0.32
CA GLY A 235 0.66 -20.00 0.33
C GLY A 235 0.82 -18.81 1.29
N VAL A 236 -0.14 -17.88 1.30
CA VAL A 236 -0.14 -16.75 2.25
C VAL A 236 -0.22 -17.25 3.70
N VAL A 237 -1.12 -18.19 3.98
CA VAL A 237 -1.24 -18.80 5.32
C VAL A 237 0.06 -19.52 5.71
N ALA A 238 0.67 -20.26 4.78
CA ALA A 238 1.94 -20.95 5.02
C ALA A 238 3.08 -19.97 5.35
N ILE A 239 3.15 -18.80 4.67
CA ILE A 239 4.12 -17.75 4.98
C ILE A 239 3.92 -17.21 6.39
N VAL A 240 2.66 -16.87 6.76
CA VAL A 240 2.35 -16.34 8.11
C VAL A 240 2.73 -17.38 9.18
N PHE A 241 2.38 -18.64 8.94
CA PHE A 241 2.74 -19.72 9.86
C PHE A 241 4.26 -19.89 9.97
N TYR A 242 4.96 -19.97 8.84
CA TYR A 242 6.42 -20.13 8.83
C TYR A 242 7.12 -18.93 9.50
N ALA A 243 6.74 -17.70 9.15
CA ALA A 243 7.31 -16.50 9.76
C ALA A 243 7.10 -16.45 11.28
N SER A 244 5.97 -16.95 11.75
CA SER A 244 5.69 -17.09 13.19
C SER A 244 6.53 -18.20 13.83
N ALA A 245 6.66 -19.35 13.16
CA ALA A 245 7.39 -20.51 13.66
C ALA A 245 8.91 -20.28 13.81
N ILE A 246 9.51 -19.44 12.97
CA ILE A 246 10.92 -19.04 13.04
C ILE A 246 11.18 -17.87 13.99
N SER A 247 10.13 -17.25 14.54
CA SER A 247 10.24 -16.11 15.44
C SER A 247 10.95 -16.52 16.73
N LYS A 248 11.81 -15.64 17.27
CA LYS A 248 12.59 -15.90 18.50
C LYS A 248 11.73 -16.26 19.70
N ASN A 249 10.50 -15.73 19.76
CA ASN A 249 9.59 -15.95 20.88
C ASN A 249 8.88 -17.30 20.82
N ILE A 250 8.68 -17.85 19.61
CA ILE A 250 7.98 -19.13 19.40
C ILE A 250 9.02 -20.26 19.18
N ALA A 251 10.07 -19.97 18.38
CA ALA A 251 11.23 -20.85 18.13
C ALA A 251 10.89 -22.31 17.80
N LEU A 252 9.78 -22.54 17.08
CA LEU A 252 9.37 -23.90 16.66
C LEU A 252 10.35 -24.51 15.64
N ILE A 253 10.99 -23.66 14.83
CA ILE A 253 11.97 -24.05 13.83
C ILE A 253 13.33 -23.45 14.21
N SER A 254 14.23 -24.28 14.70
CA SER A 254 15.59 -23.90 15.06
C SER A 254 16.55 -25.06 14.71
N PRO A 255 17.71 -24.76 14.07
CA PRO A 255 18.16 -23.46 13.59
C PRO A 255 17.35 -22.96 12.38
N VAL A 256 17.24 -21.63 12.23
CA VAL A 256 16.57 -21.00 11.09
C VAL A 256 17.48 -21.09 9.86
N VAL A 257 17.15 -21.97 8.92
CA VAL A 257 17.90 -22.14 7.67
C VAL A 257 17.44 -21.12 6.63
N LEU A 258 16.14 -20.86 6.54
CA LEU A 258 15.55 -19.93 5.59
C LEU A 258 15.02 -18.71 6.33
N GLY A 259 15.75 -17.60 6.26
CA GLY A 259 15.33 -16.33 6.85
C GLY A 259 14.02 -15.82 6.24
N ARG A 260 13.32 -14.92 6.94
CA ARG A 260 11.96 -14.45 6.59
C ARG A 260 11.85 -13.93 5.15
N ASP A 261 12.76 -13.05 4.73
CA ASP A 261 12.71 -12.44 3.39
C ASP A 261 12.86 -13.50 2.29
N TYR A 262 13.83 -14.39 2.46
CA TYR A 262 14.04 -15.53 1.55
C TYR A 262 12.87 -16.51 1.58
N ALA A 263 12.25 -16.73 2.74
CA ALA A 263 11.07 -17.56 2.87
C ALA A 263 9.91 -17.00 2.03
N ILE A 264 9.62 -15.69 2.15
CA ILE A 264 8.55 -15.06 1.38
C ILE A 264 8.80 -15.20 -0.12
N VAL A 265 10.02 -14.92 -0.57
CA VAL A 265 10.40 -15.08 -1.98
C VAL A 265 10.21 -16.53 -2.44
N SER A 266 10.73 -17.50 -1.67
CA SER A 266 10.61 -18.94 -1.99
C SER A 266 9.16 -19.41 -2.01
N PHE A 267 8.39 -19.13 -0.97
CA PHE A 267 6.98 -19.51 -0.91
C PHE A 267 6.16 -18.91 -2.05
N MET A 268 6.35 -17.63 -2.37
CA MET A 268 5.61 -16.99 -3.46
C MET A 268 5.99 -17.55 -4.83
N LEU A 269 7.27 -17.83 -5.10
CA LEU A 269 7.68 -18.51 -6.33
C LEU A 269 7.14 -19.94 -6.39
N SER A 270 7.10 -20.66 -5.26
CA SER A 270 6.47 -21.98 -5.17
C SER A 270 4.97 -21.92 -5.46
N VAL A 271 4.26 -20.94 -4.90
CA VAL A 271 2.83 -20.69 -5.21
C VAL A 271 2.64 -20.46 -6.71
N ALA A 272 3.47 -19.60 -7.32
CA ALA A 272 3.42 -19.39 -8.77
C ALA A 272 3.62 -20.71 -9.54
N THR A 273 4.61 -21.51 -9.16
CA THR A 273 4.90 -22.81 -9.76
C THR A 273 3.70 -23.76 -9.64
N LEU A 274 3.13 -23.90 -8.43
CA LEU A 274 1.96 -24.76 -8.21
C LEU A 274 0.75 -24.31 -9.05
N ILE A 275 0.52 -23.01 -9.15
CA ILE A 275 -0.56 -22.46 -9.99
C ILE A 275 -0.29 -22.81 -11.47
N VAL A 276 0.93 -22.59 -11.97
CA VAL A 276 1.30 -22.90 -13.36
C VAL A 276 1.06 -24.37 -13.66
N LEU A 277 1.51 -25.27 -12.79
CA LEU A 277 1.40 -26.72 -12.97
C LEU A 277 -0.06 -27.23 -12.86
N PHE A 278 -0.74 -26.91 -11.77
CA PHE A 278 -2.06 -27.46 -11.49
C PHE A 278 -3.19 -26.77 -12.27
N CYS A 279 -3.03 -25.48 -12.59
CA CYS A 279 -3.99 -24.75 -13.40
C CYS A 279 -3.66 -24.80 -14.90
N LYS A 280 -2.54 -25.43 -15.29
CA LYS A 280 -2.12 -25.64 -16.68
C LYS A 280 -2.04 -24.32 -17.48
N ILE A 281 -1.50 -23.27 -16.89
CA ILE A 281 -1.33 -21.99 -17.55
C ILE A 281 0.05 -21.89 -18.20
N ASN A 282 0.13 -21.11 -19.28
CA ASN A 282 1.40 -20.82 -19.94
C ASN A 282 2.17 -19.76 -19.15
N ALA A 283 3.35 -20.12 -18.60
CA ALA A 283 4.17 -19.20 -17.81
C ALA A 283 4.58 -17.94 -18.58
N ASN A 284 4.82 -18.04 -19.90
CA ASN A 284 5.20 -16.89 -20.74
C ASN A 284 4.10 -15.84 -20.84
N GLU A 285 2.85 -16.24 -20.67
CA GLU A 285 1.72 -15.31 -20.70
C GLU A 285 1.53 -14.53 -19.41
N ILE A 286 2.15 -14.94 -18.30
CA ILE A 286 2.08 -14.26 -17.01
C ILE A 286 2.66 -12.84 -17.13
N ALA A 287 3.75 -12.67 -17.89
CA ALA A 287 4.39 -11.37 -18.13
C ALA A 287 3.48 -10.33 -18.82
N HIS A 288 2.44 -10.79 -19.51
CA HIS A 288 1.47 -9.93 -20.19
C HIS A 288 0.30 -9.52 -19.28
N SER A 289 0.18 -10.09 -18.06
CA SER A 289 -0.86 -9.74 -17.11
C SER A 289 -0.74 -8.29 -16.63
N SER A 290 -1.88 -7.67 -16.32
CA SER A 290 -1.92 -6.28 -15.84
C SER A 290 -1.22 -6.13 -14.48
N VAL A 291 -1.37 -7.14 -13.61
CA VAL A 291 -0.72 -7.16 -12.29
C VAL A 291 0.80 -7.23 -12.44
N PHE A 292 1.32 -8.07 -13.35
CA PHE A 292 2.76 -8.17 -13.58
C PHE A 292 3.34 -6.85 -14.09
N LYS A 293 2.69 -6.23 -15.08
CA LYS A 293 3.12 -4.93 -15.63
C LYS A 293 3.13 -3.84 -14.57
N SER A 294 2.05 -3.72 -13.81
CA SER A 294 1.95 -2.72 -12.72
C SER A 294 2.96 -2.97 -11.61
N GLY A 295 3.20 -4.23 -11.29
CA GLY A 295 4.16 -4.62 -10.28
C GLY A 295 5.61 -4.38 -10.68
N MET A 296 5.98 -4.70 -11.92
CA MET A 296 7.31 -4.38 -12.44
C MET A 296 7.54 -2.86 -12.53
N GLN A 297 6.51 -2.10 -12.89
CA GLN A 297 6.55 -0.65 -12.80
C GLN A 297 6.82 -0.17 -11.36
N ALA A 298 6.15 -0.76 -10.37
CA ALA A 298 6.40 -0.44 -8.96
C ALA A 298 7.84 -0.79 -8.55
N CYS A 299 8.40 -1.92 -9.00
CA CYS A 299 9.80 -2.29 -8.74
C CYS A 299 10.76 -1.23 -9.27
N VAL A 300 10.57 -0.74 -10.50
CA VAL A 300 11.41 0.31 -11.09
C VAL A 300 11.26 1.64 -10.34
N CYS A 301 10.03 1.99 -9.91
CA CYS A 301 9.81 3.17 -9.10
C CYS A 301 10.53 3.08 -7.76
N VAL A 302 10.42 1.94 -7.07
CA VAL A 302 11.12 1.68 -5.80
C VAL A 302 12.64 1.73 -6.00
N LEU A 303 13.14 1.11 -7.06
CA LEU A 303 14.56 1.12 -7.40
C LEU A 303 15.11 2.56 -7.47
N GLY A 304 14.46 3.45 -8.21
CA GLY A 304 14.95 4.82 -8.39
C GLY A 304 14.69 5.72 -7.19
N VAL A 305 13.45 5.80 -6.74
CA VAL A 305 13.05 6.77 -5.70
C VAL A 305 13.56 6.37 -4.32
N ALA A 306 13.50 5.07 -3.98
CA ALA A 306 14.01 4.64 -2.67
C ALA A 306 15.53 4.77 -2.60
N TRP A 307 16.24 4.48 -3.69
CA TRP A 307 17.68 4.71 -3.77
C TRP A 307 18.04 6.20 -3.65
N LEU A 308 17.29 7.09 -4.33
CA LEU A 308 17.45 8.54 -4.19
C LEU A 308 17.23 8.99 -2.74
N GLY A 309 16.16 8.52 -2.11
CA GLY A 309 15.83 8.82 -0.71
C GLY A 309 16.91 8.33 0.25
N ASP A 310 17.37 7.08 0.10
CA ASP A 310 18.42 6.51 0.94
C ASP A 310 19.77 7.23 0.72
N THR A 311 20.09 7.62 -0.51
CA THR A 311 21.28 8.42 -0.82
C THR A 311 21.27 9.74 -0.06
N PHE A 312 20.14 10.45 -0.05
CA PHE A 312 20.03 11.71 0.68
C PHE A 312 20.07 11.48 2.19
N VAL A 313 19.23 10.57 2.70
CA VAL A 313 19.09 10.33 4.15
C VAL A 313 20.39 9.82 4.78
N SER A 314 21.07 8.87 4.16
CA SER A 314 22.31 8.29 4.71
C SER A 314 23.44 9.31 4.83
N ASN A 315 23.51 10.29 3.92
CA ASN A 315 24.51 11.36 3.99
C ASN A 315 24.15 12.49 5.00
N HIS A 316 22.89 12.57 5.44
CA HIS A 316 22.43 13.57 6.42
C HIS A 316 21.93 12.92 7.73
N ILE A 317 22.32 11.68 7.96
CA ILE A 317 21.76 10.87 9.04
C ILE A 317 22.00 11.49 10.44
N ASP A 318 23.15 12.10 10.67
CA ASP A 318 23.50 12.68 11.97
C ASP A 318 22.70 13.97 12.23
N GLU A 319 22.45 14.77 11.20
CA GLU A 319 21.61 15.94 11.30
C GLU A 319 20.14 15.54 11.54
N ILE A 320 19.66 14.56 10.78
CA ILE A 320 18.30 14.03 10.94
C ILE A 320 18.11 13.45 12.34
N LYS A 321 19.06 12.66 12.84
CA LYS A 321 19.03 12.11 14.21
C LYS A 321 18.95 13.20 15.26
N ARG A 322 19.79 14.22 15.16
CA ARG A 322 19.84 15.32 16.13
C ARG A 322 18.51 16.05 16.22
N TYR A 323 17.87 16.36 15.08
CA TYR A 323 16.58 17.03 15.08
C TYR A 323 15.43 16.09 15.43
N ALA A 324 15.45 14.85 14.94
CA ALA A 324 14.39 13.88 15.18
C ALA A 324 14.33 13.45 16.64
N SER A 325 15.47 13.13 17.28
CA SER A 325 15.50 12.69 18.68
C SER A 325 14.93 13.74 19.63
N PHE A 326 15.30 15.00 19.44
CA PHE A 326 14.79 16.10 20.27
C PHE A 326 13.27 16.29 20.12
N LEU A 327 12.78 16.22 18.88
CA LEU A 327 11.35 16.45 18.62
C LEU A 327 10.47 15.24 18.97
N ILE A 328 10.94 14.02 18.71
CA ILE A 328 10.13 12.81 18.92
C ILE A 328 10.08 12.41 20.40
N ALA A 329 11.14 12.67 21.17
CA ALA A 329 11.14 12.40 22.60
C ALA A 329 10.06 13.19 23.36
N ASP A 330 9.92 14.48 23.02
CA ASP A 330 8.91 15.33 23.64
C ASP A 330 7.50 15.16 23.01
N TYR A 331 7.45 14.85 21.72
CA TYR A 331 6.20 14.75 20.95
C TYR A 331 6.17 13.49 20.08
N PRO A 332 5.88 12.30 20.65
CA PRO A 332 5.93 11.01 19.93
C PRO A 332 5.12 10.94 18.65
N PHE A 333 3.99 11.65 18.58
CA PHE A 333 3.13 11.71 17.39
C PHE A 333 3.79 12.41 16.18
N LEU A 334 4.85 13.20 16.38
CA LEU A 334 5.57 13.85 15.30
C LEU A 334 6.27 12.84 14.37
N LEU A 335 6.59 11.65 14.87
CA LEU A 335 7.05 10.57 14.01
C LEU A 335 6.03 10.23 12.92
N ALA A 336 4.76 10.14 13.29
CA ALA A 336 3.70 9.88 12.33
C ALA A 336 3.60 10.99 11.27
N VAL A 337 3.76 12.26 11.67
CA VAL A 337 3.78 13.40 10.74
C VAL A 337 4.99 13.31 9.80
N ALA A 338 6.17 13.02 10.33
CA ALA A 338 7.38 12.89 9.52
C ALA A 338 7.27 11.73 8.49
N LEU A 339 6.78 10.57 8.92
CA LEU A 339 6.54 9.42 8.04
C LEU A 339 5.47 9.73 6.99
N PHE A 340 4.41 10.45 7.37
CA PHE A 340 3.35 10.89 6.45
C PHE A 340 3.93 11.76 5.33
N LEU A 341 4.67 12.80 5.68
CA LEU A 341 5.29 13.71 4.71
C LEU A 341 6.33 13.01 3.83
N ALA A 342 7.14 12.13 4.42
CA ALA A 342 8.12 11.34 3.67
C ALA A 342 7.46 10.38 2.69
N SER A 343 6.42 9.65 3.11
CA SER A 343 5.73 8.69 2.25
C SER A 343 5.00 9.35 1.08
N MET A 344 4.50 10.56 1.29
CA MET A 344 3.93 11.38 0.23
C MET A 344 4.93 11.63 -0.91
N LEU A 345 6.21 11.77 -0.59
CA LEU A 345 7.28 12.04 -1.55
C LEU A 345 7.92 10.77 -2.13
N LEU A 346 8.06 9.72 -1.31
CA LEU A 346 8.75 8.49 -1.70
C LEU A 346 7.87 7.49 -2.46
N TYR A 347 6.56 7.70 -2.51
CA TYR A 347 5.59 6.87 -3.25
C TYR A 347 5.62 5.37 -2.92
N SER A 348 6.17 4.99 -1.76
CA SER A 348 6.30 3.59 -1.35
C SER A 348 6.36 3.47 0.18
N GLN A 349 5.45 2.67 0.76
CA GLN A 349 5.45 2.38 2.19
C GLN A 349 6.75 1.69 2.63
N ALA A 350 7.20 0.71 1.87
CA ALA A 350 8.42 -0.04 2.17
C ALA A 350 9.66 0.83 2.05
N ALA A 351 9.75 1.68 1.01
CA ALA A 351 10.88 2.58 0.85
C ALA A 351 10.94 3.62 1.97
N THR A 352 9.79 4.21 2.35
CA THR A 352 9.71 5.16 3.47
C THR A 352 10.16 4.53 4.78
N SER A 353 9.66 3.34 5.08
CA SER A 353 10.03 2.61 6.30
C SER A 353 11.52 2.33 6.34
N LYS A 354 12.11 1.83 5.24
CA LYS A 354 13.55 1.56 5.15
C LYS A 354 14.41 2.80 5.30
N ALA A 355 14.00 3.90 4.68
CA ALA A 355 14.78 5.13 4.72
C ALA A 355 14.81 5.76 6.12
N LEU A 356 13.72 5.70 6.88
CA LEU A 356 13.57 6.48 8.10
C LEU A 356 13.60 5.65 9.39
N ILE A 357 12.96 4.48 9.43
CA ILE A 357 12.76 3.75 10.69
C ILE A 357 14.06 3.32 11.36
N PRO A 358 15.12 2.84 10.66
CA PRO A 358 16.39 2.51 11.32
C PRO A 358 17.01 3.71 12.05
N SER A 359 16.91 4.89 11.45
CA SER A 359 17.39 6.14 12.06
C SER A 359 16.57 6.54 13.28
N VAL A 360 15.25 6.36 13.23
CA VAL A 360 14.34 6.62 14.34
C VAL A 360 14.62 5.67 15.50
N ILE A 361 14.82 4.37 15.25
CA ILE A 361 15.20 3.38 16.28
C ILE A 361 16.46 3.86 17.00
N THR A 362 17.48 4.28 16.25
CA THR A 362 18.73 4.77 16.81
C THR A 362 18.53 6.10 17.58
N ALA A 363 17.73 7.01 17.04
CA ALA A 363 17.46 8.32 17.63
C ALA A 363 16.68 8.21 18.95
N LEU A 364 15.74 7.27 19.07
CA LEU A 364 14.98 6.99 20.28
C LEU A 364 15.75 6.09 21.28
N GLY A 365 16.97 5.64 20.94
CA GLY A 365 17.74 4.75 21.79
C GLY A 365 17.12 3.37 21.99
N ILE A 366 16.24 2.94 21.07
CA ILE A 366 15.55 1.66 21.17
C ILE A 366 16.55 0.53 20.91
N SER A 367 16.60 -0.40 21.83
CA SER A 367 17.43 -1.62 21.76
C SER A 367 16.70 -2.79 22.42
N ALA A 368 17.23 -3.99 22.33
CA ALA A 368 16.65 -5.17 22.98
C ALA A 368 16.47 -5.03 24.51
N ASN A 369 17.26 -4.15 25.15
CA ASN A 369 17.18 -3.86 26.58
C ASN A 369 16.41 -2.56 26.92
N HIS A 370 16.05 -1.76 25.91
CA HIS A 370 15.36 -0.48 26.05
C HIS A 370 14.24 -0.41 24.99
N THR A 371 13.10 -0.99 25.31
CA THR A 371 11.96 -1.12 24.37
C THR A 371 10.83 -0.14 24.65
N GLU A 372 10.98 0.73 25.65
CA GLU A 372 9.92 1.62 26.14
C GLU A 372 9.27 2.48 25.06
N HIS A 373 10.02 2.88 24.04
CA HIS A 373 9.52 3.71 22.93
C HIS A 373 9.16 2.92 21.66
N LEU A 374 9.19 1.58 21.71
CA LEU A 374 8.91 0.73 20.54
C LEU A 374 7.48 0.93 20.01
N TYR A 375 6.53 1.13 20.93
CA TYR A 375 5.13 1.38 20.60
C TYR A 375 4.95 2.61 19.69
N ILE A 376 5.83 3.63 19.78
CA ILE A 376 5.76 4.85 18.96
C ILE A 376 5.93 4.49 17.48
N ILE A 377 6.90 3.62 17.19
CA ILE A 377 7.18 3.17 15.82
C ILE A 377 6.01 2.32 15.30
N VAL A 378 5.52 1.39 16.12
CA VAL A 378 4.42 0.49 15.75
C VAL A 378 3.13 1.28 15.51
N ALA A 379 2.80 2.23 16.39
CA ALA A 379 1.62 3.10 16.27
C ALA A 379 1.68 4.02 15.04
N SER A 380 2.88 4.54 14.73
CA SER A 380 3.07 5.50 13.63
C SER A 380 3.15 4.83 12.26
N PHE A 381 3.24 3.51 12.17
CA PHE A 381 3.53 2.83 10.92
C PHE A 381 2.48 3.04 9.82
N ALA A 382 1.20 3.16 10.16
CA ALA A 382 0.14 3.42 9.18
C ALA A 382 0.36 4.73 8.39
N SER A 383 1.09 5.70 8.94
CA SER A 383 1.34 7.00 8.30
C SER A 383 2.25 6.91 7.05
N VAL A 384 3.01 5.82 6.86
CA VAL A 384 3.74 5.59 5.60
C VAL A 384 2.82 5.35 4.39
N SER A 385 1.51 5.36 4.58
CA SER A 385 0.51 5.16 3.52
C SER A 385 -0.01 6.47 2.90
N ALA A 386 0.64 7.61 3.10
CA ALA A 386 0.19 8.92 2.58
C ALA A 386 0.40 9.10 1.05
N LEU A 387 0.42 8.03 0.29
CA LEU A 387 0.59 8.00 -1.17
C LEU A 387 -0.57 8.67 -1.92
N PHE A 388 -1.69 8.86 -1.24
CA PHE A 388 -2.89 9.50 -1.78
C PHE A 388 -2.84 11.03 -1.75
N VAL A 389 -1.89 11.64 -1.04
CA VAL A 389 -1.86 13.10 -0.82
C VAL A 389 -1.59 13.85 -2.11
N LEU A 390 -0.61 13.39 -2.88
CA LEU A 390 -0.37 13.92 -4.22
C LEU A 390 -1.21 13.14 -5.24
N PRO A 391 -1.97 13.84 -6.11
CA PRO A 391 -2.92 13.22 -7.03
C PRO A 391 -2.24 12.57 -8.25
N THR A 392 -1.05 12.08 -8.11
CA THR A 392 -0.23 11.44 -9.16
C THR A 392 -0.08 9.94 -8.97
N TYR A 393 -0.58 9.40 -7.85
CA TYR A 393 -0.49 7.98 -7.59
C TYR A 393 -1.45 7.17 -8.50
N PRO A 394 -1.00 6.04 -9.10
CA PRO A 394 -1.75 5.35 -10.15
C PRO A 394 -3.17 4.96 -9.79
N THR A 395 -3.43 4.50 -8.54
CA THR A 395 -4.77 4.06 -8.13
C THR A 395 -5.77 5.22 -8.04
N LEU A 396 -5.30 6.43 -7.70
CA LEU A 396 -6.13 7.63 -7.69
C LEU A 396 -6.51 8.03 -9.12
N LEU A 397 -5.50 8.10 -10.00
CA LEU A 397 -5.72 8.44 -11.40
C LEU A 397 -6.64 7.44 -12.09
N GLY A 398 -6.45 6.15 -11.82
CA GLY A 398 -7.30 5.10 -12.32
C GLY A 398 -8.75 5.22 -11.82
N ALA A 399 -8.95 5.52 -10.55
CA ALA A 399 -10.28 5.72 -9.99
C ALA A 399 -11.01 6.91 -10.64
N ILE A 400 -10.30 8.03 -10.83
CA ILE A 400 -10.86 9.21 -11.52
C ILE A 400 -11.19 8.90 -12.98
N ALA A 401 -10.31 8.19 -13.69
CA ALA A 401 -10.51 7.85 -15.11
C ALA A 401 -11.65 6.86 -15.32
N MET A 402 -11.86 5.92 -14.40
CA MET A 402 -12.90 4.90 -14.49
C MET A 402 -14.25 5.35 -13.94
N ASP A 403 -14.30 6.44 -13.14
CA ASP A 403 -15.58 7.01 -12.69
C ASP A 403 -16.24 7.82 -13.80
N HIS A 404 -17.03 7.13 -14.64
CA HIS A 404 -17.77 7.77 -15.72
C HIS A 404 -18.86 8.73 -15.24
N THR A 405 -19.26 8.68 -13.95
CA THR A 405 -20.22 9.65 -13.39
C THR A 405 -19.59 11.03 -13.22
N GLY A 406 -18.26 11.10 -13.07
CA GLY A 406 -17.49 12.33 -12.91
C GLY A 406 -17.60 12.96 -11.52
N THR A 407 -18.10 12.20 -10.53
CA THR A 407 -18.17 12.66 -9.12
C THR A 407 -16.83 12.55 -8.40
N THR A 408 -16.00 11.55 -8.77
CA THR A 408 -14.64 11.40 -8.28
C THR A 408 -13.71 12.21 -9.18
N LYS A 409 -13.23 13.34 -8.70
CA LYS A 409 -12.48 14.30 -9.53
C LYS A 409 -11.24 14.84 -8.83
N MET A 410 -10.32 15.37 -9.62
CA MET A 410 -9.34 16.36 -9.22
C MET A 410 -9.89 17.75 -9.52
N GLY A 411 -9.76 18.64 -8.54
CA GLY A 411 -10.06 20.04 -8.73
C GLY A 411 -8.88 20.82 -9.34
N ARG A 412 -8.91 22.13 -9.17
CA ARG A 412 -7.92 23.04 -9.76
C ARG A 412 -6.56 23.02 -9.06
N TYR A 413 -6.54 22.72 -7.77
CA TYR A 413 -5.35 22.74 -6.93
C TYR A 413 -4.89 21.31 -6.60
N VAL A 414 -3.61 21.15 -6.27
CA VAL A 414 -2.98 19.83 -5.98
C VAL A 414 -3.72 19.08 -4.88
N PHE A 415 -4.18 19.78 -3.84
CA PHE A 415 -4.87 19.17 -2.69
C PHE A 415 -6.41 19.15 -2.83
N ASP A 416 -6.96 19.62 -3.95
CA ASP A 416 -8.39 19.60 -4.22
C ASP A 416 -8.77 18.33 -4.97
N HIS A 417 -8.84 17.20 -4.25
CA HIS A 417 -9.25 15.92 -4.83
C HIS A 417 -10.01 15.03 -3.83
N ALA A 418 -10.77 14.08 -4.37
CA ALA A 418 -11.70 13.24 -3.60
C ALA A 418 -11.03 12.39 -2.51
N PHE A 419 -9.74 12.11 -2.61
CA PHE A 419 -9.02 11.16 -1.76
C PHE A 419 -8.36 11.80 -0.54
N LEU A 420 -8.16 13.14 -0.52
CA LEU A 420 -7.39 13.79 0.53
C LEU A 420 -8.04 13.66 1.90
N ILE A 421 -9.30 14.09 2.02
CA ILE A 421 -10.01 14.06 3.31
C ILE A 421 -10.15 12.65 3.86
N PRO A 422 -10.69 11.66 3.10
CA PRO A 422 -10.79 10.30 3.63
C PRO A 422 -9.41 9.69 3.92
N GLY A 423 -8.39 10.02 3.14
CA GLY A 423 -7.05 9.51 3.37
C GLY A 423 -6.42 10.04 4.66
N VAL A 424 -6.49 11.36 4.88
CA VAL A 424 -5.99 11.96 6.12
C VAL A 424 -6.75 11.41 7.33
N LEU A 425 -8.07 11.27 7.25
CA LEU A 425 -8.88 10.70 8.34
C LEU A 425 -8.48 9.25 8.65
N VAL A 426 -8.36 8.38 7.63
CA VAL A 426 -7.97 6.97 7.84
C VAL A 426 -6.59 6.89 8.49
N VAL A 427 -5.60 7.63 7.98
CA VAL A 427 -4.25 7.58 8.55
C VAL A 427 -4.21 8.13 9.96
N SER A 428 -4.84 9.29 10.22
CA SER A 428 -4.87 9.90 11.55
C SER A 428 -5.56 9.00 12.58
N LEU A 429 -6.70 8.40 12.22
CA LEU A 429 -7.41 7.46 13.08
C LEU A 429 -6.60 6.15 13.28
N SER A 430 -5.93 5.65 12.24
CA SER A 430 -5.06 4.46 12.36
C SER A 430 -3.93 4.70 13.36
N VAL A 431 -3.29 5.86 13.27
CA VAL A 431 -2.21 6.26 14.18
C VAL A 431 -2.75 6.46 15.61
N ALA A 432 -3.87 7.18 15.76
CA ALA A 432 -4.48 7.39 17.07
C ALA A 432 -4.86 6.06 17.76
N LEU A 433 -5.50 5.14 17.02
CA LEU A 433 -5.81 3.79 17.50
C LEU A 433 -4.52 3.00 17.77
N GLY A 434 -3.48 3.18 16.94
CA GLY A 434 -2.19 2.58 17.16
C GLY A 434 -1.56 2.99 18.49
N PHE A 435 -1.60 4.28 18.85
CA PHE A 435 -1.10 4.78 20.14
C PHE A 435 -1.90 4.26 21.35
N VAL A 436 -3.16 3.86 21.14
CA VAL A 436 -3.98 3.24 22.20
C VAL A 436 -3.68 1.74 22.30
N VAL A 437 -3.58 1.04 21.17
CA VAL A 437 -3.51 -0.43 21.15
C VAL A 437 -2.08 -0.94 21.32
N ALA A 438 -1.08 -0.29 20.70
CA ALA A 438 0.30 -0.79 20.72
C ALA A 438 0.88 -0.91 22.15
N PRO A 439 0.69 0.06 23.09
CA PRO A 439 1.18 -0.08 24.47
C PRO A 439 0.50 -1.20 25.25
N LEU A 440 -0.69 -1.67 24.83
CA LEU A 440 -1.41 -2.75 25.49
C LEU A 440 -1.01 -4.14 25.02
N VAL A 441 -0.39 -4.22 23.86
CA VAL A 441 -0.09 -5.49 23.16
C VAL A 441 1.42 -5.78 23.11
N LEU A 442 2.26 -4.74 23.09
CA LEU A 442 3.72 -4.82 23.14
C LEU A 442 4.23 -4.88 24.57
#